data_d43fefefa6e0bc39414d8544b0a53833
#
_entry.id   d43fefefa6e0bc39414d8544b0a53833
#
_cell.length_a   1.000
_cell.length_b   1.000
_cell.length_c   1.000
_cell.angle_alpha   90.00
_cell.angle_beta   90.00
_cell.angle_gamma   90.00
#
_symmetry.space_group_name_H-M   'P 1'
#
loop_
_entity.id
_entity.type
_entity.pdbx_description
1 polymer ?
#
loop_
_entity_poly.entity_id
_entity_poly.type
_entity_poly.pdbx_seq_one_letter_code
_entity_poly.pdbx_strand_id
1 'polypeptide(L)'
;MVDVLAAPQQGKADSALRTLTGISIAHWVSHFHLLVLPMLFPFLKNQLGVGYVELGFALTVSAVVSGLTQAPTGYLVDHFGARRILLGGLTLGGLALILLGLHLSYASLVACAVLLGLANSVYHPADYAILAEHMDEGRMGRAFSIHTFAGYFGGAVAPAIVAALVTVSGGTGALIASGAIGVLVALLLVTMNIPDAGAHKTKPGTENAPKQAVITPALITLTALFMLLSLSVAGINNFGVVALMSGYGATYSAANVALTAFLGASAAGVLAGGFLADHTERHGYVAAACFAANAAIVLLIALVTLPGWALTATMAAAGFLSGVIAPSRDMLVRNAAPPGAAGRAFGIVSTGFNLGGIVSPLLFGWIMDQSAPHWVFGASVIFMVATVVLSPFTERKRQIAA
;
A
#
# COMPACT_ATOMS: atom_id res chain seq x y z
N MET A 1 -27.29 -12.35 43.58
CA MET A 1 -27.78 -12.75 42.24
C MET A 1 -27.35 -11.72 41.19
N VAL A 2 -26.06 -11.41 41.13
CA VAL A 2 -25.52 -10.29 40.26
C VAL A 2 -24.30 -10.71 39.44
N ASP A 3 -23.71 -11.90 39.61
CA ASP A 3 -22.40 -12.23 39.01
C ASP A 3 -22.38 -13.20 37.80
N VAL A 4 -23.53 -13.54 37.21
CA VAL A 4 -23.59 -14.57 36.15
C VAL A 4 -23.54 -13.94 34.72
N LEU A 5 -23.67 -12.61 34.55
CA LEU A 5 -23.77 -11.97 33.24
C LEU A 5 -22.48 -11.31 32.71
N ALA A 6 -21.41 -11.22 33.49
CA ALA A 6 -20.18 -10.52 33.08
C ALA A 6 -19.20 -11.40 32.27
N ALA A 7 -19.12 -12.68 32.55
CA ALA A 7 -18.14 -13.58 31.91
C ALA A 7 -18.32 -13.83 30.41
N PRO A 8 -19.52 -13.93 29.81
CA PRO A 8 -19.70 -14.15 28.38
C PRO A 8 -19.29 -12.95 27.50
N GLN A 9 -19.40 -11.72 28.03
CA GLN A 9 -19.03 -10.51 27.28
C GLN A 9 -17.52 -10.30 27.24
N GLN A 10 -16.81 -10.65 28.30
CA GLN A 10 -15.36 -10.52 28.38
C GLN A 10 -14.65 -11.48 27.42
N GLY A 11 -15.07 -12.74 27.35
CA GLY A 11 -14.53 -13.73 26.42
C GLY A 11 -14.73 -13.37 24.93
N LYS A 12 -15.85 -12.73 24.58
CA LYS A 12 -16.09 -12.19 23.22
C LYS A 12 -15.16 -11.02 22.90
N ALA A 13 -14.96 -10.11 23.83
CA ALA A 13 -14.08 -8.96 23.65
C ALA A 13 -12.61 -9.39 23.45
N ASP A 14 -12.15 -10.36 24.23
CA ASP A 14 -10.79 -10.92 24.13
C ASP A 14 -10.57 -11.66 22.79
N SER A 15 -11.59 -12.38 22.32
CA SER A 15 -11.55 -13.04 21.02
C SER A 15 -11.48 -12.02 19.87
N ALA A 16 -12.28 -10.95 19.91
CA ALA A 16 -12.28 -9.90 18.91
C ALA A 16 -10.94 -9.15 18.88
N LEU A 17 -10.37 -8.82 20.04
CA LEU A 17 -9.06 -8.15 20.11
C LEU A 17 -7.95 -9.05 19.55
N ARG A 18 -7.94 -10.33 19.92
CA ARG A 18 -6.98 -11.31 19.39
C ARG A 18 -7.08 -11.43 17.86
N THR A 19 -8.28 -11.50 17.32
CA THR A 19 -8.54 -11.57 15.88
C THR A 19 -8.03 -10.31 15.18
N LEU A 20 -8.41 -9.12 15.67
CA LEU A 20 -7.95 -7.85 15.10
C LEU A 20 -6.41 -7.73 15.13
N THR A 21 -5.79 -8.11 16.25
CA THR A 21 -4.32 -8.09 16.37
C THR A 21 -3.68 -9.02 15.34
N GLY A 22 -4.17 -10.25 15.21
CA GLY A 22 -3.60 -11.22 14.27
C GLY A 22 -3.68 -10.77 12.82
N ILE A 23 -4.87 -10.35 12.35
CA ILE A 23 -5.00 -9.86 10.95
C ILE A 23 -4.24 -8.56 10.71
N SER A 24 -4.12 -7.69 11.74
CA SER A 24 -3.31 -6.47 11.63
C SER A 24 -1.82 -6.77 11.50
N ILE A 25 -1.31 -7.79 12.20
CA ILE A 25 0.07 -8.28 12.03
C ILE A 25 0.26 -8.88 10.64
N ALA A 26 -0.70 -9.66 10.12
CA ALA A 26 -0.64 -10.18 8.76
C ALA A 26 -0.58 -9.04 7.72
N HIS A 27 -1.42 -8.02 7.87
CA HIS A 27 -1.45 -6.87 7.00
C HIS A 27 -0.17 -6.02 7.09
N TRP A 28 0.42 -5.90 8.27
CA TRP A 28 1.75 -5.32 8.44
C TRP A 28 2.80 -6.05 7.60
N VAL A 29 2.82 -7.40 7.63
CA VAL A 29 3.74 -8.21 6.81
C VAL A 29 3.50 -7.97 5.32
N SER A 30 2.25 -7.88 4.86
CA SER A 30 1.96 -7.64 3.45
C SER A 30 2.62 -6.37 2.92
N HIS A 31 2.48 -5.27 3.63
CA HIS A 31 3.08 -3.98 3.26
C HIS A 31 4.60 -3.97 3.43
N PHE A 32 5.12 -4.67 4.46
CA PHE A 32 6.56 -4.87 4.61
C PHE A 32 7.14 -5.62 3.40
N HIS A 33 6.54 -6.74 2.98
CA HIS A 33 7.01 -7.54 1.86
C HIS A 33 7.00 -6.77 0.52
N LEU A 34 6.03 -5.86 0.30
CA LEU A 34 5.97 -5.04 -0.91
C LEU A 34 7.22 -4.17 -1.11
N LEU A 35 7.88 -3.76 -0.02
CA LEU A 35 9.04 -2.89 -0.08
C LEU A 35 10.39 -3.63 0.04
N VAL A 36 10.41 -4.94 0.31
CA VAL A 36 11.67 -5.70 0.43
C VAL A 36 12.49 -5.64 -0.85
N LEU A 37 11.90 -5.95 -2.01
CA LEU A 37 12.62 -5.92 -3.29
C LEU A 37 13.12 -4.51 -3.66
N PRO A 38 12.32 -3.44 -3.60
CA PRO A 38 12.78 -2.08 -3.84
C PRO A 38 13.97 -1.66 -2.97
N MET A 39 13.95 -2.00 -1.68
CA MET A 39 15.04 -1.66 -0.76
C MET A 39 16.33 -2.41 -1.08
N LEU A 40 16.24 -3.56 -1.72
CA LEU A 40 17.36 -4.39 -2.14
C LEU A 40 17.83 -4.14 -3.58
N PHE A 41 17.27 -3.17 -4.29
CA PHE A 41 17.66 -2.85 -5.68
C PHE A 41 19.17 -2.60 -5.85
N PRO A 42 19.87 -1.88 -4.96
CA PRO A 42 21.33 -1.72 -5.11
C PRO A 42 22.07 -3.06 -5.09
N PHE A 43 21.64 -3.99 -4.23
CA PHE A 43 22.19 -5.33 -4.13
C PHE A 43 21.81 -6.19 -5.34
N LEU A 44 20.52 -6.25 -5.70
CA LEU A 44 20.00 -7.07 -6.79
C LEU A 44 20.60 -6.67 -8.14
N LYS A 45 20.72 -5.36 -8.41
CA LYS A 45 21.35 -4.84 -9.62
C LYS A 45 22.76 -5.37 -9.79
N ASN A 46 23.58 -5.27 -8.74
CA ASN A 46 24.98 -5.67 -8.79
C ASN A 46 25.15 -7.20 -8.88
N GLN A 47 24.35 -7.96 -8.15
CA GLN A 47 24.46 -9.41 -8.10
C GLN A 47 23.91 -10.10 -9.36
N LEU A 48 22.85 -9.54 -9.94
CA LEU A 48 22.20 -10.13 -11.12
C LEU A 48 22.76 -9.56 -12.44
N GLY A 49 23.52 -8.45 -12.39
CA GLY A 49 24.06 -7.80 -13.59
C GLY A 49 22.97 -7.21 -14.50
N VAL A 50 21.82 -6.76 -13.92
CA VAL A 50 20.67 -6.25 -14.66
C VAL A 50 20.50 -4.74 -14.47
N GLY A 51 19.69 -4.11 -15.31
CA GLY A 51 19.28 -2.71 -15.18
C GLY A 51 18.13 -2.51 -14.19
N TYR A 52 17.75 -1.26 -14.01
CA TYR A 52 16.59 -0.92 -13.18
C TYR A 52 15.27 -1.17 -13.89
N VAL A 53 15.23 -1.21 -15.23
CA VAL A 53 14.05 -1.62 -16.00
C VAL A 53 13.72 -3.08 -15.70
N GLU A 54 14.70 -3.98 -15.67
CA GLU A 54 14.49 -5.40 -15.36
C GLU A 54 14.02 -5.58 -13.90
N LEU A 55 14.56 -4.81 -12.96
CA LEU A 55 14.10 -4.81 -11.57
C LEU A 55 12.67 -4.26 -11.47
N GLY A 56 12.38 -3.17 -12.18
CA GLY A 56 11.03 -2.60 -12.28
C GLY A 56 10.04 -3.55 -12.93
N PHE A 57 10.48 -4.32 -13.95
CA PHE A 57 9.64 -5.35 -14.57
C PHE A 57 9.18 -6.41 -13.56
N ALA A 58 10.04 -6.85 -12.66
CA ALA A 58 9.64 -7.76 -11.59
C ALA A 58 8.53 -7.17 -10.70
N LEU A 59 8.63 -5.88 -10.32
CA LEU A 59 7.55 -5.21 -9.57
C LEU A 59 6.27 -5.09 -10.40
N THR A 60 6.37 -4.79 -11.68
CA THR A 60 5.23 -4.76 -12.61
C THR A 60 4.55 -6.12 -12.68
N VAL A 61 5.32 -7.21 -12.81
CA VAL A 61 4.78 -8.58 -12.80
C VAL A 61 4.01 -8.85 -11.50
N SER A 62 4.57 -8.49 -10.35
CA SER A 62 3.88 -8.63 -9.06
C SER A 62 2.58 -7.84 -9.01
N ALA A 63 2.57 -6.60 -9.48
CA ALA A 63 1.37 -5.75 -9.52
C ALA A 63 0.28 -6.31 -10.44
N VAL A 64 0.66 -6.77 -11.64
CA VAL A 64 -0.27 -7.38 -12.62
C VAL A 64 -0.88 -8.66 -12.05
N VAL A 65 -0.04 -9.55 -11.51
CA VAL A 65 -0.51 -10.81 -10.93
C VAL A 65 -1.45 -10.54 -9.76
N SER A 66 -1.07 -9.64 -8.85
CA SER A 66 -1.92 -9.25 -7.71
C SER A 66 -3.27 -8.71 -8.19
N GLY A 67 -3.26 -7.78 -9.13
CA GLY A 67 -4.49 -7.17 -9.67
C GLY A 67 -5.42 -8.17 -10.35
N LEU A 68 -4.87 -9.09 -11.14
CA LEU A 68 -5.65 -10.12 -11.86
C LEU A 68 -6.20 -11.19 -10.92
N THR A 69 -5.48 -11.53 -9.85
CA THR A 69 -5.85 -12.65 -8.96
C THR A 69 -6.65 -12.21 -7.74
N GLN A 70 -6.73 -10.92 -7.42
CA GLN A 70 -7.42 -10.44 -6.22
C GLN A 70 -8.92 -10.79 -6.20
N ALA A 71 -9.63 -10.65 -7.33
CA ALA A 71 -11.03 -11.02 -7.41
C ALA A 71 -11.24 -12.55 -7.34
N PRO A 72 -10.51 -13.40 -8.12
CA PRO A 72 -10.51 -14.85 -7.92
C PRO A 72 -10.21 -15.29 -6.49
N THR A 73 -9.29 -14.61 -5.80
CA THR A 73 -8.96 -14.93 -4.40
C THR A 73 -10.15 -14.72 -3.47
N GLY A 74 -11.01 -13.73 -3.73
CA GLY A 74 -12.26 -13.57 -2.99
C GLY A 74 -13.14 -14.83 -3.05
N TYR A 75 -13.29 -15.46 -4.20
CA TYR A 75 -14.02 -16.74 -4.33
C TYR A 75 -13.32 -17.87 -3.57
N LEU A 76 -11.98 -17.90 -3.55
CA LEU A 76 -11.24 -18.90 -2.77
C LEU A 76 -11.46 -18.70 -1.27
N VAL A 77 -11.51 -17.46 -0.78
CA VAL A 77 -11.84 -17.10 0.60
C VAL A 77 -13.23 -17.61 0.97
N ASP A 78 -14.22 -17.37 0.12
CA ASP A 78 -15.61 -17.84 0.36
C ASP A 78 -15.72 -19.37 0.37
N HIS A 79 -14.88 -20.07 -0.39
CA HIS A 79 -14.95 -21.53 -0.52
C HIS A 79 -14.11 -22.26 0.52
N PHE A 80 -12.88 -21.82 0.76
CA PHE A 80 -11.90 -22.51 1.62
C PHE A 80 -11.76 -21.91 3.01
N GLY A 81 -12.35 -20.74 3.25
CA GLY A 81 -12.23 -19.96 4.49
C GLY A 81 -11.09 -18.95 4.47
N ALA A 82 -11.35 -17.77 5.01
CA ALA A 82 -10.44 -16.62 4.99
C ALA A 82 -9.13 -16.91 5.73
N ARG A 83 -9.19 -17.58 6.88
CA ARG A 83 -8.01 -17.93 7.69
C ARG A 83 -7.01 -18.78 6.92
N ARG A 84 -7.48 -19.82 6.22
CA ARG A 84 -6.61 -20.74 5.48
C ARG A 84 -5.91 -20.02 4.32
N ILE A 85 -6.67 -19.19 3.62
CA ILE A 85 -6.16 -18.41 2.48
C ILE A 85 -5.14 -17.37 2.97
N LEU A 86 -5.40 -16.68 4.10
CA LEU A 86 -4.47 -15.73 4.70
C LEU A 86 -3.14 -16.39 5.12
N LEU A 87 -3.20 -17.52 5.81
CA LEU A 87 -2.03 -18.31 6.19
C LEU A 87 -1.24 -18.77 4.96
N GLY A 88 -1.95 -19.21 3.91
CA GLY A 88 -1.35 -19.58 2.63
C GLY A 88 -0.61 -18.40 1.98
N GLY A 89 -1.21 -17.21 1.95
CA GLY A 89 -0.59 -16.00 1.41
C GLY A 89 0.68 -15.59 2.17
N LEU A 90 0.62 -15.55 3.51
CA LEU A 90 1.80 -15.24 4.35
C LEU A 90 2.94 -16.23 4.11
N THR A 91 2.63 -17.52 4.09
CA THR A 91 3.62 -18.58 3.85
C THR A 91 4.20 -18.49 2.45
N LEU A 92 3.36 -18.29 1.43
CA LEU A 92 3.77 -18.16 0.03
C LEU A 92 4.71 -16.98 -0.17
N GLY A 93 4.35 -15.79 0.33
CA GLY A 93 5.18 -14.59 0.23
C GLY A 93 6.50 -14.74 0.96
N GLY A 94 6.49 -15.33 2.17
CA GLY A 94 7.69 -15.61 2.94
C GLY A 94 8.61 -16.60 2.24
N LEU A 95 8.08 -17.73 1.76
CA LEU A 95 8.86 -18.73 1.03
C LEU A 95 9.42 -18.20 -0.30
N ALA A 96 8.67 -17.35 -1.01
CA ALA A 96 9.14 -16.73 -2.24
C ALA A 96 10.42 -15.91 -2.03
N LEU A 97 10.48 -15.10 -0.97
CA LEU A 97 11.67 -14.32 -0.61
C LEU A 97 12.82 -15.21 -0.13
N ILE A 98 12.54 -16.26 0.66
CA ILE A 98 13.55 -17.24 1.10
C ILE A 98 14.17 -17.94 -0.11
N LEU A 99 13.35 -18.46 -1.02
CA LEU A 99 13.82 -19.17 -2.22
C LEU A 99 14.63 -18.24 -3.13
N LEU A 100 14.23 -16.99 -3.29
CA LEU A 100 15.03 -16.00 -4.02
C LEU A 100 16.38 -15.78 -3.35
N GLY A 101 16.43 -15.67 -2.02
CA GLY A 101 17.69 -15.53 -1.29
C GLY A 101 18.59 -16.77 -1.40
N LEU A 102 18.03 -17.98 -1.47
CA LEU A 102 18.78 -19.22 -1.60
C LEU A 102 19.27 -19.46 -3.05
N HIS A 103 18.55 -19.00 -4.03
CA HIS A 103 18.87 -19.16 -5.45
C HIS A 103 18.67 -17.85 -6.20
N LEU A 104 19.68 -16.99 -6.14
CA LEU A 104 19.64 -15.65 -6.71
C LEU A 104 19.94 -15.70 -8.22
N SER A 105 18.89 -15.52 -9.03
CA SER A 105 18.96 -15.36 -10.48
C SER A 105 17.84 -14.43 -10.95
N TYR A 106 17.96 -13.88 -12.16
CA TYR A 106 16.88 -13.04 -12.70
C TYR A 106 15.56 -13.82 -12.89
N ALA A 107 15.64 -15.06 -13.35
CA ALA A 107 14.49 -15.94 -13.46
C ALA A 107 13.82 -16.19 -12.09
N SER A 108 14.61 -16.41 -11.04
CA SER A 108 14.12 -16.57 -9.68
C SER A 108 13.50 -15.27 -9.14
N LEU A 109 14.04 -14.10 -9.51
CA LEU A 109 13.44 -12.79 -9.16
C LEU A 109 12.06 -12.64 -9.79
N VAL A 110 11.90 -12.94 -11.08
CA VAL A 110 10.61 -12.86 -11.76
C VAL A 110 9.62 -13.89 -11.18
N ALA A 111 10.08 -15.12 -10.91
CA ALA A 111 9.24 -16.14 -10.25
C ALA A 111 8.81 -15.70 -8.85
N CYS A 112 9.72 -15.13 -8.06
CA CYS A 112 9.42 -14.54 -6.75
C CYS A 112 8.37 -13.42 -6.88
N ALA A 113 8.49 -12.55 -7.89
CA ALA A 113 7.54 -11.48 -8.14
C ALA A 113 6.12 -12.02 -8.46
N VAL A 114 6.00 -13.10 -9.23
CA VAL A 114 4.73 -13.79 -9.45
C VAL A 114 4.15 -14.30 -8.13
N LEU A 115 4.97 -14.99 -7.31
CA LEU A 115 4.53 -15.54 -6.03
C LEU A 115 4.16 -14.45 -5.03
N LEU A 116 4.92 -13.34 -4.98
CA LEU A 116 4.59 -12.17 -4.16
C LEU A 116 3.28 -11.51 -4.61
N GLY A 117 3.03 -11.42 -5.93
CA GLY A 117 1.78 -10.92 -6.47
C GLY A 117 0.58 -11.79 -6.06
N LEU A 118 0.71 -13.12 -6.17
CA LEU A 118 -0.30 -14.07 -5.67
C LEU A 118 -0.51 -13.92 -4.16
N ALA A 119 0.55 -13.86 -3.38
CA ALA A 119 0.47 -13.65 -1.93
C ALA A 119 -0.22 -12.33 -1.58
N ASN A 120 0.12 -11.23 -2.30
CA ASN A 120 -0.46 -9.92 -2.03
C ASN A 120 -1.97 -9.86 -2.34
N SER A 121 -2.45 -10.62 -3.32
CA SER A 121 -3.87 -10.67 -3.68
C SER A 121 -4.79 -11.22 -2.57
N VAL A 122 -4.21 -11.92 -1.59
CA VAL A 122 -4.93 -12.63 -0.54
C VAL A 122 -5.39 -11.71 0.58
N TYR A 123 -4.56 -10.74 0.98
CA TYR A 123 -4.73 -10.03 2.25
C TYR A 123 -6.07 -9.29 2.34
N HIS A 124 -6.39 -8.41 1.39
CA HIS A 124 -7.64 -7.65 1.47
C HIS A 124 -8.91 -8.50 1.49
N PRO A 125 -9.09 -9.50 0.60
CA PRO A 125 -10.27 -10.35 0.66
C PRO A 125 -10.38 -11.13 1.98
N ALA A 126 -9.27 -11.71 2.45
CA ALA A 126 -9.27 -12.52 3.66
C ALA A 126 -9.45 -11.69 4.94
N ASP A 127 -8.69 -10.59 5.06
CA ASP A 127 -8.72 -9.72 6.24
C ASP A 127 -10.10 -9.09 6.41
N TYR A 128 -10.70 -8.61 5.32
CA TYR A 128 -12.02 -7.96 5.36
C TYR A 128 -13.14 -8.96 5.66
N ALA A 129 -13.04 -10.19 5.17
CA ALA A 129 -13.99 -11.25 5.53
C ALA A 129 -13.94 -11.56 7.03
N ILE A 130 -12.73 -11.72 7.61
CA ILE A 130 -12.55 -11.98 9.04
C ILE A 130 -13.04 -10.79 9.87
N LEU A 131 -12.73 -9.55 9.48
CA LEU A 131 -13.21 -8.35 10.18
C LEU A 131 -14.73 -8.26 10.16
N ALA A 132 -15.35 -8.44 8.98
CA ALA A 132 -16.79 -8.30 8.81
C ALA A 132 -17.58 -9.32 9.64
N GLU A 133 -17.04 -10.54 9.84
CA GLU A 133 -17.73 -11.60 10.57
C GLU A 133 -17.52 -11.53 12.10
N HIS A 134 -16.35 -11.02 12.56
CA HIS A 134 -15.96 -11.13 13.96
C HIS A 134 -15.90 -9.81 14.71
N MET A 135 -16.15 -8.67 14.04
CA MET A 135 -16.18 -7.35 14.67
C MET A 135 -17.63 -6.87 14.83
N ASP A 136 -17.94 -6.30 16.00
CA ASP A 136 -19.22 -5.65 16.24
C ASP A 136 -19.39 -4.44 15.33
N GLU A 137 -20.62 -4.21 14.80
CA GLU A 137 -20.92 -3.07 13.89
C GLU A 137 -20.49 -1.72 14.47
N GLY A 138 -20.71 -1.47 15.77
CA GLY A 138 -20.34 -0.23 16.45
C GLY A 138 -18.81 -0.03 16.62
N ARG A 139 -17.98 -1.05 16.38
CA ARG A 139 -16.52 -1.03 16.47
C ARG A 139 -15.83 -1.22 15.14
N MET A 140 -16.58 -1.48 14.07
CA MET A 140 -16.05 -1.82 12.74
C MET A 140 -15.13 -0.72 12.21
N GLY A 141 -15.52 0.55 12.30
CA GLY A 141 -14.68 1.67 11.84
C GLY A 141 -13.33 1.73 12.56
N ARG A 142 -13.31 1.49 13.89
CA ARG A 142 -12.06 1.44 14.65
C ARG A 142 -11.20 0.24 14.27
N ALA A 143 -11.82 -0.92 14.03
CA ALA A 143 -11.11 -2.12 13.60
C ALA A 143 -10.43 -1.92 12.23
N PHE A 144 -11.15 -1.36 11.25
CA PHE A 144 -10.57 -0.99 9.96
C PHE A 144 -9.44 0.04 10.08
N SER A 145 -9.58 1.02 10.97
CA SER A 145 -8.52 2.03 11.18
C SER A 145 -7.24 1.41 11.74
N ILE A 146 -7.34 0.52 12.73
CA ILE A 146 -6.19 -0.19 13.30
C ILE A 146 -5.52 -1.09 12.25
N HIS A 147 -6.32 -1.85 11.52
CA HIS A 147 -5.85 -2.71 10.45
C HIS A 147 -5.12 -1.93 9.35
N THR A 148 -5.72 -0.84 8.86
CA THR A 148 -5.11 0.04 7.86
C THR A 148 -3.81 0.67 8.36
N PHE A 149 -3.81 1.17 9.61
CA PHE A 149 -2.61 1.72 10.24
C PHE A 149 -1.49 0.68 10.30
N ALA A 150 -1.80 -0.58 10.64
CA ALA A 150 -0.79 -1.63 10.68
C ALA A 150 -0.11 -1.84 9.32
N GLY A 151 -0.86 -1.80 8.21
CA GLY A 151 -0.29 -1.84 6.86
C GLY A 151 0.64 -0.66 6.58
N TYR A 152 0.20 0.57 6.80
CA TYR A 152 1.05 1.75 6.64
C TYR A 152 2.31 1.69 7.51
N PHE A 153 2.19 1.22 8.75
CA PHE A 153 3.33 1.05 9.66
C PHE A 153 4.30 -0.02 9.15
N GLY A 154 3.80 -1.14 8.59
CA GLY A 154 4.64 -2.17 7.97
C GLY A 154 5.48 -1.62 6.82
N GLY A 155 4.85 -0.84 5.91
CA GLY A 155 5.56 -0.13 4.85
C GLY A 155 6.56 0.90 5.40
N ALA A 156 6.17 1.66 6.42
CA ALA A 156 7.01 2.73 7.00
C ALA A 156 8.32 2.21 7.60
N VAL A 157 8.28 1.07 8.28
CA VAL A 157 9.47 0.49 8.92
C VAL A 157 10.29 -0.41 8.00
N ALA A 158 9.75 -0.80 6.84
CA ALA A 158 10.42 -1.71 5.91
C ALA A 158 11.81 -1.22 5.50
N PRO A 159 12.04 0.04 5.09
CA PRO A 159 13.38 0.49 4.69
C PRO A 159 14.39 0.38 5.82
N ALA A 160 14.02 0.74 7.05
CA ALA A 160 14.90 0.65 8.21
C ALA A 160 15.23 -0.80 8.58
N ILE A 161 14.21 -1.68 8.59
CA ILE A 161 14.40 -3.11 8.91
C ILE A 161 15.28 -3.77 7.85
N VAL A 162 14.98 -3.58 6.55
CA VAL A 162 15.77 -4.18 5.47
C VAL A 162 17.20 -3.66 5.49
N ALA A 163 17.42 -2.36 5.73
CA ALA A 163 18.78 -1.81 5.85
C ALA A 163 19.55 -2.43 7.02
N ALA A 164 18.91 -2.62 8.18
CA ALA A 164 19.51 -3.29 9.32
C ALA A 164 19.85 -4.75 8.99
N LEU A 165 18.95 -5.48 8.34
CA LEU A 165 19.18 -6.86 7.90
C LEU A 165 20.35 -6.95 6.91
N VAL A 166 20.43 -6.03 5.95
CA VAL A 166 21.55 -5.94 5.00
C VAL A 166 22.88 -5.73 5.74
N THR A 167 22.89 -4.87 6.74
CA THR A 167 24.09 -4.58 7.53
C THR A 167 24.59 -5.82 8.29
N VAL A 168 23.69 -6.64 8.82
CA VAL A 168 24.01 -7.81 9.64
C VAL A 168 24.31 -9.06 8.79
N SER A 169 23.56 -9.27 7.68
CA SER A 169 23.57 -10.55 6.95
C SER A 169 23.74 -10.40 5.43
N GLY A 170 24.02 -9.19 4.94
CA GLY A 170 24.10 -8.91 3.51
C GLY A 170 22.74 -8.99 2.81
N GLY A 171 22.71 -8.72 1.50
CA GLY A 171 21.46 -8.68 0.74
C GLY A 171 20.73 -10.01 0.66
N THR A 172 21.47 -11.11 0.47
CA THR A 172 20.91 -12.48 0.45
C THR A 172 20.30 -12.84 1.81
N GLY A 173 21.03 -12.56 2.90
CA GLY A 173 20.52 -12.78 4.25
C GLY A 173 19.30 -11.94 4.55
N ALA A 174 19.25 -10.69 4.07
CA ALA A 174 18.09 -9.81 4.21
C ALA A 174 16.84 -10.34 3.48
N LEU A 175 17.00 -10.95 2.28
CA LEU A 175 15.90 -11.64 1.59
C LEU A 175 15.35 -12.79 2.43
N ILE A 176 16.25 -13.69 2.89
CA ILE A 176 15.88 -14.86 3.70
C ILE A 176 15.20 -14.43 5.00
N ALA A 177 15.79 -13.47 5.72
CA ALA A 177 15.25 -12.98 6.98
C ALA A 177 13.88 -12.29 6.80
N SER A 178 13.73 -11.48 5.75
CA SER A 178 12.44 -10.85 5.42
C SER A 178 11.36 -11.88 5.09
N GLY A 179 11.72 -12.94 4.37
CA GLY A 179 10.82 -14.05 4.09
C GLY A 179 10.48 -14.86 5.35
N ALA A 180 11.47 -15.08 6.22
CA ALA A 180 11.26 -15.76 7.50
C ALA A 180 10.26 -15.03 8.41
N ILE A 181 10.23 -13.69 8.40
CA ILE A 181 9.21 -12.90 9.11
C ILE A 181 7.81 -13.34 8.68
N GLY A 182 7.54 -13.46 7.39
CA GLY A 182 6.23 -13.88 6.87
C GLY A 182 5.84 -15.29 7.34
N VAL A 183 6.77 -16.25 7.26
CA VAL A 183 6.54 -17.63 7.71
C VAL A 183 6.32 -17.70 9.22
N LEU A 184 7.13 -16.97 10.01
CA LEU A 184 6.98 -16.92 11.47
C LEU A 184 5.66 -16.29 11.88
N VAL A 185 5.21 -15.24 11.18
CA VAL A 185 3.89 -14.65 11.43
C VAL A 185 2.78 -15.63 11.05
N ALA A 186 2.90 -16.38 9.95
CA ALA A 186 1.92 -17.42 9.63
C ALA A 186 1.83 -18.48 10.77
N LEU A 187 2.96 -18.93 11.30
CA LEU A 187 3.00 -19.84 12.44
C LEU A 187 2.39 -19.21 13.71
N LEU A 188 2.70 -17.95 13.99
CA LEU A 188 2.09 -17.20 15.09
C LEU A 188 0.56 -17.16 14.95
N LEU A 189 0.03 -16.88 13.77
CA LEU A 189 -1.41 -16.85 13.54
C LEU A 189 -2.08 -18.22 13.71
N VAL A 190 -1.37 -19.30 13.40
CA VAL A 190 -1.84 -20.67 13.71
C VAL A 190 -2.01 -20.84 15.22
N THR A 191 -1.02 -20.43 16.03
CA THR A 191 -1.09 -20.53 17.51
C THR A 191 -2.12 -19.59 18.11
N MET A 192 -2.33 -18.41 17.54
CA MET A 192 -3.37 -17.48 17.97
C MET A 192 -4.79 -18.01 17.74
N ASN A 193 -4.94 -19.05 16.95
CA ASN A 193 -6.23 -19.68 16.64
C ASN A 193 -7.30 -18.65 16.24
N ILE A 194 -6.96 -17.81 15.26
CA ILE A 194 -7.88 -16.80 14.72
C ILE A 194 -9.09 -17.53 14.12
N PRO A 195 -10.33 -17.07 14.39
CA PRO A 195 -11.51 -17.69 13.82
C PRO A 195 -11.52 -17.61 12.31
N ASP A 196 -12.13 -18.59 11.65
CA ASP A 196 -12.32 -18.58 10.20
C ASP A 196 -13.52 -17.71 9.81
N ALA A 197 -13.58 -17.26 8.57
CA ALA A 197 -14.69 -16.52 7.99
C ALA A 197 -14.89 -16.92 6.52
N GLY A 198 -16.08 -16.68 5.98
CA GLY A 198 -16.34 -16.87 4.54
C GLY A 198 -16.87 -18.25 4.15
N ALA A 199 -16.87 -19.26 5.01
CA ALA A 199 -17.44 -20.59 4.70
C ALA A 199 -18.98 -20.61 4.71
N HIS A 200 -19.63 -19.48 4.86
CA HIS A 200 -21.08 -19.36 4.84
C HIS A 200 -21.55 -18.93 3.46
N LYS A 201 -22.51 -19.69 2.90
CA LYS A 201 -23.25 -19.31 1.70
C LYS A 201 -23.73 -17.87 1.85
N THR A 202 -23.08 -16.94 1.18
CA THR A 202 -23.62 -15.59 1.00
C THR A 202 -25.04 -15.77 0.45
N LYS A 203 -26.04 -15.34 1.23
CA LYS A 203 -27.37 -15.13 0.67
C LYS A 203 -27.15 -14.27 -0.57
N PRO A 204 -27.66 -14.65 -1.75
CA PRO A 204 -27.57 -13.78 -2.90
C PRO A 204 -28.11 -12.41 -2.46
N GLY A 205 -27.21 -11.43 -2.35
CA GLY A 205 -27.63 -10.07 -2.03
C GLY A 205 -28.65 -9.68 -3.08
N THR A 206 -29.75 -9.15 -2.62
CA THR A 206 -30.91 -8.70 -3.41
C THR A 206 -30.48 -8.20 -4.78
N GLU A 207 -30.76 -9.00 -5.81
CA GLU A 207 -30.53 -8.69 -7.24
C GLU A 207 -31.30 -7.47 -7.77
N ASN A 208 -31.86 -6.65 -6.89
CA ASN A 208 -32.68 -5.48 -7.21
C ASN A 208 -31.94 -4.13 -7.08
N ALA A 209 -30.61 -4.12 -7.07
CA ALA A 209 -29.92 -2.86 -7.30
C ALA A 209 -30.13 -2.44 -8.77
N PRO A 210 -30.66 -1.24 -9.04
CA PRO A 210 -30.91 -0.81 -10.42
C PRO A 210 -29.63 -0.92 -11.23
N LYS A 211 -29.74 -1.50 -12.45
CA LYS A 211 -28.67 -1.63 -13.44
C LYS A 211 -28.27 -0.26 -14.03
N GLN A 212 -28.14 0.77 -13.18
CA GLN A 212 -27.62 2.06 -13.65
C GLN A 212 -26.15 1.90 -14.01
N ALA A 213 -25.79 2.46 -15.17
CA ALA A 213 -24.39 2.52 -15.59
C ALA A 213 -23.57 3.22 -14.48
N VAL A 214 -22.71 2.46 -13.81
CA VAL A 214 -21.89 2.99 -12.72
C VAL A 214 -20.73 3.83 -13.28
N ILE A 215 -20.35 3.61 -14.55
CA ILE A 215 -19.27 4.37 -15.18
C ILE A 215 -19.79 5.73 -15.61
N THR A 216 -19.42 6.76 -14.83
CA THR A 216 -19.74 8.16 -15.10
C THR A 216 -18.45 8.92 -15.46
N PRO A 217 -18.56 10.06 -16.18
CA PRO A 217 -17.39 10.91 -16.43
C PRO A 217 -16.66 11.35 -15.15
N ALA A 218 -17.40 11.51 -14.03
CA ALA A 218 -16.81 11.82 -12.72
C ALA A 218 -15.92 10.68 -12.22
N LEU A 219 -16.38 9.41 -12.32
CA LEU A 219 -15.58 8.26 -11.91
C LEU A 219 -14.38 8.02 -12.81
N ILE A 220 -14.47 8.29 -14.12
CA ILE A 220 -13.32 8.25 -15.04
C ILE A 220 -12.28 9.30 -14.61
N THR A 221 -12.71 10.53 -14.31
CA THR A 221 -11.81 11.59 -13.83
C THR A 221 -11.14 11.20 -12.51
N LEU A 222 -11.89 10.59 -11.58
CA LEU A 222 -11.35 10.10 -10.32
C LEU A 222 -10.39 8.92 -10.52
N THR A 223 -10.66 8.02 -11.48
CA THR A 223 -9.73 6.94 -11.85
C THR A 223 -8.40 7.51 -12.36
N ALA A 224 -8.44 8.52 -13.23
CA ALA A 224 -7.25 9.21 -13.68
C ALA A 224 -6.52 9.92 -12.52
N LEU A 225 -7.25 10.54 -11.60
CA LEU A 225 -6.70 11.14 -10.39
C LEU A 225 -5.95 10.10 -9.55
N PHE A 226 -6.54 8.93 -9.30
CA PHE A 226 -5.92 7.85 -8.53
C PHE A 226 -4.68 7.27 -9.22
N MET A 227 -4.67 7.20 -10.56
CA MET A 227 -3.49 6.83 -11.32
C MET A 227 -2.35 7.86 -11.14
N LEU A 228 -2.66 9.16 -11.25
CA LEU A 228 -1.68 10.22 -11.03
C LEU A 228 -1.15 10.23 -9.59
N LEU A 229 -2.02 9.99 -8.61
CA LEU A 229 -1.63 9.83 -7.21
C LEU A 229 -0.64 8.68 -7.01
N SER A 230 -0.93 7.52 -7.60
CA SER A 230 -0.04 6.36 -7.57
C SER A 230 1.32 6.69 -8.18
N LEU A 231 1.33 7.28 -9.38
CA LEU A 231 2.56 7.68 -10.08
C LEU A 231 3.36 8.73 -9.30
N SER A 232 2.69 9.65 -8.58
CA SER A 232 3.33 10.71 -7.79
C SER A 232 4.22 10.19 -6.68
N VAL A 233 3.87 9.05 -6.07
CA VAL A 233 4.57 8.51 -4.89
C VAL A 233 5.35 7.23 -5.18
N ALA A 234 4.98 6.50 -6.24
CA ALA A 234 5.57 5.18 -6.53
C ALA A 234 7.07 5.26 -6.87
N GLY A 235 7.49 6.34 -7.57
CA GLY A 235 8.91 6.58 -7.84
C GLY A 235 9.72 6.73 -6.56
N ILE A 236 9.22 7.54 -5.63
CA ILE A 236 9.85 7.77 -4.33
C ILE A 236 9.89 6.47 -3.52
N ASN A 237 8.77 5.74 -3.45
CA ASN A 237 8.67 4.51 -2.67
C ASN A 237 9.58 3.39 -3.19
N ASN A 238 9.64 3.20 -4.51
CA ASN A 238 10.33 2.05 -5.11
C ASN A 238 11.77 2.37 -5.55
N PHE A 239 12.05 3.60 -5.94
CA PHE A 239 13.34 4.02 -6.48
C PHE A 239 14.03 5.13 -5.66
N GLY A 240 13.36 5.68 -4.64
CA GLY A 240 13.90 6.77 -3.82
C GLY A 240 15.25 6.44 -3.20
N VAL A 241 15.44 5.24 -2.66
CA VAL A 241 16.72 4.81 -2.06
C VAL A 241 17.83 4.83 -3.10
N VAL A 242 17.64 4.17 -4.25
CA VAL A 242 18.67 4.11 -5.31
C VAL A 242 18.90 5.48 -5.95
N ALA A 243 17.87 6.31 -6.07
CA ALA A 243 18.01 7.68 -6.57
C ALA A 243 18.81 8.56 -5.62
N LEU A 244 18.56 8.48 -4.31
CA LEU A 244 19.32 9.23 -3.30
C LEU A 244 20.78 8.77 -3.24
N MET A 245 21.05 7.48 -3.41
CA MET A 245 22.41 6.96 -3.45
C MET A 245 23.17 7.44 -4.68
N SER A 246 22.60 7.28 -5.88
CA SER A 246 23.29 7.56 -7.14
C SER A 246 23.31 9.03 -7.54
N GLY A 247 22.29 9.80 -7.17
CA GLY A 247 22.15 11.20 -7.56
C GLY A 247 22.63 12.20 -6.52
N TYR A 248 22.60 11.81 -5.23
CA TYR A 248 22.87 12.75 -4.13
C TYR A 248 24.01 12.26 -3.22
N GLY A 249 24.65 11.15 -3.56
CA GLY A 249 25.76 10.60 -2.78
C GLY A 249 25.38 10.10 -1.38
N ALA A 250 24.09 9.86 -1.12
CA ALA A 250 23.65 9.34 0.16
C ALA A 250 24.16 7.90 0.37
N THR A 251 24.55 7.58 1.60
CA THR A 251 24.82 6.18 1.94
C THR A 251 23.52 5.37 1.92
N TYR A 252 23.63 4.06 1.76
CA TYR A 252 22.46 3.16 1.79
C TYR A 252 21.63 3.34 3.06
N SER A 253 22.29 3.46 4.23
CA SER A 253 21.62 3.70 5.49
C SER A 253 20.89 5.05 5.52
N ALA A 254 21.54 6.14 5.09
CA ALA A 254 20.95 7.48 5.07
C ALA A 254 19.73 7.55 4.13
N ALA A 255 19.80 6.94 2.96
CA ALA A 255 18.72 6.87 1.99
C ALA A 255 17.50 6.10 2.56
N ASN A 256 17.74 4.97 3.24
CA ASN A 256 16.68 4.22 3.90
C ASN A 256 16.06 4.97 5.10
N VAL A 257 16.85 5.71 5.89
CA VAL A 257 16.35 6.57 6.96
C VAL A 257 15.45 7.68 6.39
N ALA A 258 15.86 8.31 5.29
CA ALA A 258 15.06 9.34 4.64
C ALA A 258 13.72 8.77 4.11
N LEU A 259 13.74 7.58 3.50
CA LEU A 259 12.50 6.94 3.04
C LEU A 259 11.63 6.46 4.21
N THR A 260 12.21 5.93 5.28
CA THR A 260 11.49 5.61 6.52
C THR A 260 10.79 6.84 7.09
N ALA A 261 11.46 7.99 7.11
CA ALA A 261 10.88 9.26 7.54
C ALA A 261 9.71 9.70 6.65
N PHE A 262 9.84 9.56 5.32
CA PHE A 262 8.76 9.83 4.37
C PHE A 262 7.53 8.93 4.64
N LEU A 263 7.71 7.63 4.71
CA LEU A 263 6.62 6.67 4.89
C LEU A 263 5.98 6.76 6.28
N GLY A 264 6.80 6.93 7.33
CA GLY A 264 6.33 7.11 8.71
C GLY A 264 5.52 8.40 8.88
N ALA A 265 6.03 9.50 8.32
CA ALA A 265 5.30 10.76 8.33
C ALA A 265 4.02 10.70 7.48
N SER A 266 4.00 9.91 6.38
CA SER A 266 2.78 9.67 5.61
C SER A 266 1.70 8.97 6.44
N ALA A 267 2.06 7.96 7.23
CA ALA A 267 1.12 7.31 8.14
C ALA A 267 0.53 8.30 9.16
N ALA A 268 1.36 9.18 9.74
CA ALA A 268 0.89 10.25 10.62
C ALA A 268 0.01 11.27 9.88
N GLY A 269 0.37 11.59 8.63
CA GLY A 269 -0.38 12.48 7.76
C GLY A 269 -1.80 11.97 7.47
N VAL A 270 -1.99 10.66 7.29
CA VAL A 270 -3.32 10.05 7.10
C VAL A 270 -4.23 10.33 8.31
N LEU A 271 -3.72 10.24 9.53
CA LEU A 271 -4.50 10.55 10.73
C LEU A 271 -4.90 12.03 10.79
N ALA A 272 -3.95 12.93 10.51
CA ALA A 272 -4.23 14.37 10.44
C ALA A 272 -5.21 14.72 9.31
N GLY A 273 -5.08 14.04 8.16
CA GLY A 273 -5.96 14.19 7.01
C GLY A 273 -7.39 13.74 7.27
N GLY A 274 -7.59 12.70 8.09
CA GLY A 274 -8.92 12.27 8.55
C GLY A 274 -9.63 13.39 9.30
N PHE A 275 -8.95 13.99 10.28
CA PHE A 275 -9.50 15.15 11.00
C PHE A 275 -9.84 16.32 10.06
N LEU A 276 -8.95 16.64 9.11
CA LEU A 276 -9.19 17.70 8.14
C LEU A 276 -10.38 17.40 7.21
N ALA A 277 -10.53 16.14 6.79
CA ALA A 277 -11.62 15.70 5.91
C ALA A 277 -12.98 15.83 6.60
N ASP A 278 -13.07 15.62 7.91
CA ASP A 278 -14.30 15.76 8.69
C ASP A 278 -14.74 17.23 8.84
N HIS A 279 -13.80 18.19 8.68
CA HIS A 279 -14.04 19.62 8.88
C HIS A 279 -14.13 20.42 7.57
N THR A 280 -14.14 19.75 6.41
CA THR A 280 -14.24 20.43 5.11
C THR A 280 -15.22 19.72 4.17
N GLU A 281 -15.90 20.51 3.36
CA GLU A 281 -16.69 20.01 2.22
C GLU A 281 -15.92 20.12 0.89
N ARG A 282 -14.76 20.81 0.90
CA ARG A 282 -13.98 21.14 -0.31
C ARG A 282 -12.77 20.20 -0.46
N HIS A 283 -13.04 18.91 -0.51
CA HIS A 283 -12.01 17.87 -0.53
C HIS A 283 -11.03 17.98 -1.71
N GLY A 284 -11.50 18.39 -2.90
CA GLY A 284 -10.65 18.58 -4.08
C GLY A 284 -9.68 19.76 -3.94
N TYR A 285 -10.10 20.86 -3.30
CA TYR A 285 -9.22 22.00 -3.03
C TYR A 285 -8.18 21.67 -1.94
N VAL A 286 -8.58 20.92 -0.91
CA VAL A 286 -7.63 20.43 0.11
C VAL A 286 -6.57 19.53 -0.54
N ALA A 287 -7.00 18.59 -1.38
CA ALA A 287 -6.08 17.72 -2.11
C ALA A 287 -5.13 18.56 -3.00
N ALA A 288 -5.67 19.53 -3.76
CA ALA A 288 -4.85 20.39 -4.61
C ALA A 288 -3.83 21.20 -3.81
N ALA A 289 -4.22 21.82 -2.69
CA ALA A 289 -3.32 22.61 -1.86
C ALA A 289 -2.20 21.77 -1.25
N CYS A 290 -2.53 20.59 -0.68
CA CYS A 290 -1.55 19.68 -0.11
C CYS A 290 -0.59 19.14 -1.19
N PHE A 291 -1.09 18.81 -2.40
CA PHE A 291 -0.23 18.39 -3.50
C PHE A 291 0.63 19.50 -4.05
N ALA A 292 0.15 20.73 -4.12
CA ALA A 292 0.96 21.87 -4.53
C ALA A 292 2.11 22.12 -3.55
N ALA A 293 1.85 22.09 -2.24
CA ALA A 293 2.86 22.18 -1.21
C ALA A 293 3.86 21.01 -1.29
N ASN A 294 3.36 19.79 -1.47
CA ASN A 294 4.19 18.60 -1.60
C ASN A 294 5.07 18.65 -2.87
N ALA A 295 4.50 19.07 -4.01
CA ALA A 295 5.26 19.25 -5.24
C ALA A 295 6.41 20.26 -5.07
N ALA A 296 6.20 21.37 -4.35
CA ALA A 296 7.25 22.34 -4.05
C ALA A 296 8.38 21.72 -3.19
N ILE A 297 8.01 20.91 -2.18
CA ILE A 297 8.98 20.21 -1.31
C ILE A 297 9.77 19.16 -2.11
N VAL A 298 9.09 18.33 -2.91
CA VAL A 298 9.75 17.30 -3.71
C VAL A 298 10.59 17.94 -4.84
N LEU A 299 10.17 19.08 -5.39
CA LEU A 299 10.96 19.85 -6.34
C LEU A 299 12.27 20.38 -5.70
N LEU A 300 12.21 20.85 -4.45
CA LEU A 300 13.41 21.21 -3.71
C LEU A 300 14.38 20.02 -3.62
N ILE A 301 13.88 18.82 -3.31
CA ILE A 301 14.72 17.60 -3.29
C ILE A 301 15.30 17.33 -4.70
N ALA A 302 14.49 17.49 -5.76
CA ALA A 302 14.93 17.22 -7.12
C ALA A 302 16.06 18.15 -7.60
N LEU A 303 16.07 19.40 -7.11
CA LEU A 303 16.97 20.46 -7.61
C LEU A 303 18.19 20.73 -6.72
N VAL A 304 18.10 20.38 -5.41
CA VAL A 304 19.10 20.78 -4.42
C VAL A 304 19.63 19.57 -3.66
N THR A 305 20.94 19.43 -3.62
CA THR A 305 21.58 18.44 -2.75
C THR A 305 21.57 18.94 -1.31
N LEU A 306 20.71 18.34 -0.49
CA LEU A 306 20.51 18.71 0.90
C LEU A 306 21.47 17.91 1.81
N PRO A 307 21.95 18.49 2.92
CA PRO A 307 22.64 17.71 3.96
C PRO A 307 21.69 16.66 4.56
N GLY A 308 22.23 15.53 5.03
CA GLY A 308 21.45 14.34 5.39
C GLY A 308 20.29 14.61 6.36
N TRP A 309 20.47 15.45 7.37
CA TRP A 309 19.40 15.82 8.32
C TRP A 309 18.28 16.62 7.64
N ALA A 310 18.64 17.56 6.75
CA ALA A 310 17.67 18.36 6.02
C ALA A 310 16.92 17.52 4.97
N LEU A 311 17.60 16.61 4.28
CA LEU A 311 16.98 15.64 3.39
C LEU A 311 15.94 14.79 4.12
N THR A 312 16.29 14.23 5.28
CA THR A 312 15.38 13.44 6.10
C THR A 312 14.17 14.24 6.56
N ALA A 313 14.36 15.47 7.03
CA ALA A 313 13.27 16.36 7.44
C ALA A 313 12.37 16.76 6.26
N THR A 314 12.96 17.04 5.10
CA THR A 314 12.23 17.39 3.88
C THR A 314 11.43 16.20 3.36
N MET A 315 12.01 14.99 3.37
CA MET A 315 11.31 13.74 3.04
C MET A 315 10.15 13.47 4.01
N ALA A 316 10.34 13.70 5.32
CA ALA A 316 9.25 13.57 6.29
C ALA A 316 8.11 14.56 6.02
N ALA A 317 8.42 15.82 5.71
CA ALA A 317 7.40 16.83 5.38
C ALA A 317 6.64 16.45 4.10
N ALA A 318 7.33 15.99 3.04
CA ALA A 318 6.72 15.50 1.83
C ALA A 318 5.81 14.28 2.07
N GLY A 319 6.28 13.33 2.89
CA GLY A 319 5.51 12.17 3.29
C GLY A 319 4.25 12.55 4.05
N PHE A 320 4.36 13.44 5.05
CA PHE A 320 3.21 13.91 5.82
C PHE A 320 2.12 14.50 4.91
N LEU A 321 2.48 15.40 4.00
CA LEU A 321 1.53 15.97 3.05
C LEU A 321 0.92 14.92 2.12
N SER A 322 1.70 13.93 1.68
CA SER A 322 1.18 12.80 0.89
C SER A 322 0.11 12.01 1.66
N GLY A 323 0.29 11.83 2.97
CA GLY A 323 -0.67 11.14 3.83
C GLY A 323 -1.95 11.94 4.06
N VAL A 324 -1.84 13.23 4.31
CA VAL A 324 -2.99 14.14 4.60
C VAL A 324 -4.06 14.08 3.49
N ILE A 325 -3.65 13.82 2.27
CA ILE A 325 -4.55 13.81 1.10
C ILE A 325 -5.48 12.58 1.09
N ALA A 326 -5.06 11.45 1.65
CA ALA A 326 -5.74 10.18 1.47
C ALA A 326 -7.23 10.20 1.91
N PRO A 327 -7.63 10.71 3.07
CA PRO A 327 -9.04 10.75 3.47
C PRO A 327 -9.88 11.68 2.59
N SER A 328 -9.36 12.86 2.22
CA SER A 328 -10.07 13.79 1.32
C SER A 328 -10.30 13.18 -0.07
N ARG A 329 -9.32 12.46 -0.60
CA ARG A 329 -9.44 11.69 -1.84
C ARG A 329 -10.57 10.65 -1.77
N ASP A 330 -10.67 9.91 -0.68
CA ASP A 330 -11.69 8.87 -0.50
C ASP A 330 -13.09 9.50 -0.38
N MET A 331 -13.20 10.67 0.23
CA MET A 331 -14.44 11.44 0.26
C MET A 331 -14.90 11.90 -1.13
N LEU A 332 -13.97 12.24 -2.05
CA LEU A 332 -14.30 12.55 -3.44
C LEU A 332 -14.98 11.37 -4.14
N VAL A 333 -14.47 10.14 -3.93
CA VAL A 333 -15.08 8.94 -4.50
C VAL A 333 -16.46 8.69 -3.92
N ARG A 334 -16.60 8.78 -2.60
CA ARG A 334 -17.87 8.62 -1.90
C ARG A 334 -18.92 9.61 -2.41
N ASN A 335 -18.53 10.87 -2.60
CA ASN A 335 -19.42 11.93 -3.07
C ASN A 335 -19.84 11.80 -4.54
N ALA A 336 -19.00 11.17 -5.38
CA ALA A 336 -19.28 10.93 -6.80
C ALA A 336 -20.06 9.63 -7.06
N ALA A 337 -20.12 8.74 -6.06
CA ALA A 337 -20.79 7.45 -6.20
C ALA A 337 -22.32 7.62 -6.27
N PRO A 338 -23.02 6.93 -7.21
CA PRO A 338 -24.47 6.85 -7.20
C PRO A 338 -25.00 6.24 -5.88
N PRO A 339 -26.22 6.59 -5.45
CA PRO A 339 -26.83 5.99 -4.26
C PRO A 339 -26.80 4.46 -4.31
N GLY A 340 -26.30 3.82 -3.24
CA GLY A 340 -26.16 2.35 -3.13
C GLY A 340 -25.06 1.73 -3.99
N ALA A 341 -24.22 2.51 -4.67
CA ALA A 341 -23.15 2.03 -5.54
C ALA A 341 -21.72 2.42 -5.07
N ALA A 342 -21.56 2.85 -3.82
CA ALA A 342 -20.28 3.32 -3.30
C ALA A 342 -19.16 2.25 -3.45
N GLY A 343 -19.41 1.00 -3.10
CA GLY A 343 -18.42 -0.08 -3.25
C GLY A 343 -17.98 -0.29 -4.71
N ARG A 344 -18.93 -0.25 -5.66
CA ARG A 344 -18.62 -0.35 -7.10
C ARG A 344 -17.83 0.85 -7.61
N ALA A 345 -18.17 2.06 -7.13
CA ALA A 345 -17.44 3.28 -7.47
C ALA A 345 -15.99 3.21 -6.97
N PHE A 346 -15.77 2.82 -5.71
CA PHE A 346 -14.42 2.59 -5.17
C PHE A 346 -13.66 1.53 -5.96
N GLY A 347 -14.31 0.42 -6.33
CA GLY A 347 -13.70 -0.62 -7.16
C GLY A 347 -13.21 -0.09 -8.51
N ILE A 348 -14.05 0.68 -9.22
CA ILE A 348 -13.68 1.30 -10.50
C ILE A 348 -12.52 2.27 -10.33
N VAL A 349 -12.63 3.20 -9.38
CA VAL A 349 -11.64 4.25 -9.16
C VAL A 349 -10.29 3.66 -8.70
N SER A 350 -10.31 2.61 -7.88
CA SER A 350 -9.10 1.92 -7.42
C SER A 350 -8.30 1.26 -8.55
N THR A 351 -8.92 0.99 -9.72
CA THR A 351 -8.16 0.53 -10.90
C THR A 351 -7.10 1.54 -11.33
N GLY A 352 -7.30 2.84 -11.03
CA GLY A 352 -6.30 3.87 -11.25
C GLY A 352 -4.99 3.60 -10.47
N PHE A 353 -5.08 3.19 -9.19
CA PHE A 353 -3.90 2.80 -8.43
C PHE A 353 -3.18 1.59 -9.04
N ASN A 354 -3.95 0.60 -9.48
CA ASN A 354 -3.38 -0.60 -10.12
C ASN A 354 -2.65 -0.23 -11.41
N LEU A 355 -3.25 0.62 -12.26
CA LEU A 355 -2.61 1.11 -13.49
C LEU A 355 -1.32 1.88 -13.18
N GLY A 356 -1.34 2.78 -12.19
CA GLY A 356 -0.14 3.48 -11.74
C GLY A 356 0.93 2.53 -11.21
N GLY A 357 0.53 1.52 -10.42
CA GLY A 357 1.42 0.49 -9.88
C GLY A 357 2.04 -0.42 -10.96
N ILE A 358 1.34 -0.63 -12.09
CA ILE A 358 1.86 -1.40 -13.24
C ILE A 358 2.85 -0.55 -14.06
N VAL A 359 2.53 0.72 -14.29
CA VAL A 359 3.32 1.61 -15.16
C VAL A 359 4.55 2.15 -14.45
N SER A 360 4.42 2.54 -13.17
CA SER A 360 5.47 3.26 -12.44
C SER A 360 6.80 2.52 -12.37
N PRO A 361 6.89 1.19 -12.11
CA PRO A 361 8.19 0.56 -11.96
C PRO A 361 9.00 0.56 -13.27
N LEU A 362 8.34 0.42 -14.41
CA LEU A 362 8.99 0.48 -15.73
C LEU A 362 9.45 1.91 -16.06
N LEU A 363 8.60 2.90 -15.80
CA LEU A 363 8.92 4.32 -16.04
C LEU A 363 10.11 4.76 -15.18
N PHE A 364 10.07 4.52 -13.89
CA PHE A 364 11.14 4.97 -12.98
C PHE A 364 12.39 4.11 -13.11
N GLY A 365 12.27 2.82 -13.46
CA GLY A 365 13.39 1.97 -13.85
C GLY A 365 14.11 2.53 -15.08
N TRP A 366 13.37 2.91 -16.13
CA TRP A 366 13.92 3.54 -17.31
C TRP A 366 14.64 4.87 -16.99
N ILE A 367 14.03 5.74 -16.17
CA ILE A 367 14.65 6.98 -15.71
C ILE A 367 16.01 6.70 -15.03
N MET A 368 16.06 5.70 -14.18
CA MET A 368 17.28 5.33 -13.47
C MET A 368 18.36 4.74 -14.41
N ASP A 369 17.98 3.97 -15.42
CA ASP A 369 18.92 3.43 -16.42
C ASP A 369 19.45 4.48 -17.37
N GLN A 370 18.73 5.60 -17.56
CA GLN A 370 19.24 6.80 -18.26
C GLN A 370 20.25 7.61 -17.42
N SER A 371 20.68 7.09 -16.26
CA SER A 371 21.57 7.81 -15.33
C SER A 371 21.02 9.18 -14.88
N ALA A 372 19.69 9.27 -14.74
CA ALA A 372 18.97 10.50 -14.42
C ALA A 372 18.23 10.44 -13.06
N PRO A 373 18.93 10.09 -11.93
CA PRO A 373 18.29 9.82 -10.64
C PRO A 373 17.47 10.97 -10.07
N HIS A 374 17.84 12.23 -10.38
CA HIS A 374 17.06 13.41 -9.96
C HIS A 374 15.65 13.42 -10.56
N TRP A 375 15.47 12.80 -11.75
CA TRP A 375 14.17 12.69 -12.40
C TRP A 375 13.23 11.69 -11.72
N VAL A 376 13.68 10.89 -10.79
CA VAL A 376 12.77 10.13 -9.92
C VAL A 376 11.88 11.09 -9.12
N PHE A 377 12.48 12.14 -8.55
CA PHE A 377 11.75 13.20 -7.87
C PHE A 377 11.07 14.15 -8.86
N GLY A 378 11.76 14.54 -9.95
CA GLY A 378 11.23 15.43 -11.00
C GLY A 378 9.97 14.89 -11.66
N ALA A 379 9.94 13.61 -12.06
CA ALA A 379 8.75 12.99 -12.63
C ALA A 379 7.61 12.88 -11.60
N SER A 380 7.93 12.59 -10.33
CA SER A 380 6.95 12.63 -9.24
C SER A 380 6.30 14.01 -9.13
N VAL A 381 7.09 15.10 -9.24
CA VAL A 381 6.57 16.49 -9.24
C VAL A 381 5.64 16.73 -10.44
N ILE A 382 5.97 16.23 -11.62
CA ILE A 382 5.09 16.38 -12.80
C ILE A 382 3.74 15.74 -12.54
N PHE A 383 3.70 14.51 -11.98
CA PHE A 383 2.45 13.84 -11.64
C PHE A 383 1.70 14.53 -10.49
N MET A 384 2.41 15.10 -9.50
CA MET A 384 1.81 15.90 -8.44
C MET A 384 1.14 17.15 -9.02
N VAL A 385 1.81 17.88 -9.92
CA VAL A 385 1.25 19.07 -10.60
C VAL A 385 0.04 18.69 -11.45
N ALA A 386 0.10 17.60 -12.21
CA ALA A 386 -1.05 17.09 -12.94
C ALA A 386 -2.25 16.77 -11.99
N THR A 387 -1.96 16.22 -10.82
CA THR A 387 -2.97 15.98 -9.76
C THR A 387 -3.55 17.28 -9.25
N VAL A 388 -2.72 18.31 -8.98
CA VAL A 388 -3.20 19.65 -8.56
C VAL A 388 -4.17 20.24 -9.57
N VAL A 389 -3.84 20.14 -10.87
CA VAL A 389 -4.70 20.64 -11.96
C VAL A 389 -6.02 19.87 -12.03
N LEU A 390 -5.98 18.54 -11.86
CA LEU A 390 -7.15 17.68 -12.03
C LEU A 390 -8.11 17.73 -10.83
N SER A 391 -7.58 17.87 -9.60
CA SER A 391 -8.37 17.77 -8.35
C SER A 391 -9.57 18.72 -8.29
N PRO A 392 -9.48 20.02 -8.64
CA PRO A 392 -10.64 20.93 -8.58
C PRO A 392 -11.76 20.55 -9.56
N PHE A 393 -11.46 19.88 -10.66
CA PHE A 393 -12.49 19.46 -11.62
C PHE A 393 -13.38 18.34 -11.08
N THR A 394 -12.95 17.63 -10.05
CA THR A 394 -13.78 16.62 -9.39
C THR A 394 -14.92 17.21 -8.55
N GLU A 395 -14.84 18.49 -8.16
CA GLU A 395 -15.88 19.18 -7.37
C GLU A 395 -16.87 19.99 -8.23
N ARG A 396 -16.44 20.50 -9.40
CA ARG A 396 -17.24 21.43 -10.21
C ARG A 396 -18.60 20.93 -10.67
N LYS A 397 -18.85 19.60 -10.71
CA LYS A 397 -20.12 19.04 -11.17
C LYS A 397 -21.23 19.09 -10.14
N ARG A 398 -20.97 19.38 -8.86
CA ARG A 398 -22.00 19.51 -7.82
C ARG A 398 -22.76 20.83 -7.91
N GLN A 399 -22.11 21.90 -8.40
CA GLN A 399 -22.71 23.24 -8.49
C GLN A 399 -23.66 23.44 -9.69
N ILE A 400 -23.63 22.53 -10.68
CA ILE A 400 -24.50 22.63 -11.89
C ILE A 400 -25.75 21.76 -11.73
N ALA A 401 -25.79 20.84 -10.75
CA ALA A 401 -26.92 19.94 -10.50
C ALA A 401 -27.77 20.31 -9.26
N ALA A 402 -27.46 21.42 -8.56
CA ALA A 402 -28.22 22.03 -7.49
C ALA A 402 -28.84 23.37 -7.98
#